data_2f8be94dd36479fa64a82407d10f1ef8
#
_entry.id   2f8be94dd36479fa64a82407d10f1ef8
#
_cell.length_a   1.000
_cell.length_b   1.000
_cell.length_c   1.000
_cell.angle_alpha   90.00
_cell.angle_beta   90.00
_cell.angle_gamma   90.00
#
_symmetry.space_group_name_H-M   'P 1'
#
loop_
_entity.id
_entity.type
_entity.pdbx_description
1 polymer ?
#
loop_
_entity_poly.entity_id
_entity_poly.type
_entity_poly.pdbx_seq_one_letter_code
_entity_poly.pdbx_strand_id
1 'polypeptide(L)'
;MVFQNPDNQIISSTVEEEIAFGLENLCVPAKEIGSIIKNTLHEVGLDGFEKKSINSLSGGQKQKLIIAGVLAMKPDIMVFDEPTSMLDPDSKKNILNTILKLKNIHKITVILITHYINEALYSDRVVLMDKAKTIDIKPPKKLFSDVELIQKSDILPLASTDILHFLKINGYSVDTNKFCNSECADEIIKILEKIK
;
A
#
# COMPACT_ATOMS: atom_id res chain seq x y z
N MET A 1 -10.11 7.14 -7.17
CA MET A 1 -8.67 6.95 -7.29
C MET A 1 -7.98 7.81 -6.23
N VAL A 2 -6.87 7.33 -5.64
CA VAL A 2 -6.03 8.03 -4.67
C VAL A 2 -4.70 8.28 -5.34
N PHE A 3 -4.28 9.53 -5.47
CA PHE A 3 -3.04 9.92 -6.14
C PHE A 3 -1.84 9.91 -5.18
N GLN A 4 -0.64 9.93 -5.76
CA GLN A 4 0.64 9.92 -5.07
C GLN A 4 0.81 11.09 -4.09
N ASN A 5 0.46 12.31 -4.54
CA ASN A 5 0.55 13.52 -3.71
C ASN A 5 -0.85 13.96 -3.25
N PRO A 6 -1.16 13.86 -1.94
CA PRO A 6 -2.47 14.28 -1.42
C PRO A 6 -2.74 15.78 -1.61
N ASP A 7 -1.72 16.64 -1.59
CA ASP A 7 -1.90 18.08 -1.77
C ASP A 7 -2.43 18.45 -3.16
N ASN A 8 -2.21 17.60 -4.18
CA ASN A 8 -2.74 17.81 -5.53
C ASN A 8 -4.22 17.37 -5.67
N GLN A 9 -4.74 16.62 -4.69
CA GLN A 9 -6.10 16.08 -4.73
C GLN A 9 -7.04 16.82 -3.80
N ILE A 10 -6.52 17.35 -2.70
CA ILE A 10 -7.28 18.11 -1.69
C ILE A 10 -7.69 19.45 -2.25
N ILE A 11 -8.99 19.80 -2.09
CA ILE A 11 -9.58 21.03 -2.62
C ILE A 11 -10.23 21.91 -1.52
N SER A 12 -10.54 21.34 -0.37
CA SER A 12 -11.25 22.00 0.72
C SER A 12 -10.30 22.55 1.79
N SER A 13 -10.84 23.30 2.75
CA SER A 13 -10.08 23.88 3.86
C SER A 13 -10.15 23.05 5.14
N THR A 14 -11.23 22.29 5.32
CA THR A 14 -11.46 21.44 6.48
C THR A 14 -11.67 19.97 6.09
N VAL A 15 -11.42 19.07 7.05
CA VAL A 15 -11.53 17.63 6.86
C VAL A 15 -12.96 17.22 6.47
N GLU A 16 -13.98 17.78 7.14
CA GLU A 16 -15.36 17.42 6.82
C GLU A 16 -15.81 17.91 5.44
N GLU A 17 -15.39 19.12 5.04
CA GLU A 17 -15.71 19.67 3.71
C GLU A 17 -15.09 18.80 2.60
N GLU A 18 -13.87 18.32 2.80
CA GLU A 18 -13.20 17.46 1.82
C GLU A 18 -13.96 16.15 1.58
N ILE A 19 -14.46 15.51 2.63
CA ILE A 19 -15.27 14.29 2.48
C ILE A 19 -16.66 14.61 1.97
N ALA A 20 -17.27 15.71 2.44
CA ALA A 20 -18.60 16.14 2.02
C ALA A 20 -18.67 16.41 0.52
N PHE A 21 -17.62 16.99 -0.07
CA PHE A 21 -17.57 17.33 -1.49
C PHE A 21 -17.89 16.13 -2.40
N GLY A 22 -17.31 14.97 -2.13
CA GLY A 22 -17.61 13.76 -2.91
C GLY A 22 -19.04 13.27 -2.73
N LEU A 23 -19.59 13.36 -1.51
CA LEU A 23 -20.95 12.94 -1.18
C LEU A 23 -22.00 13.87 -1.79
N GLU A 24 -21.74 15.17 -1.77
CA GLU A 24 -22.62 16.18 -2.39
C GLU A 24 -22.71 16.00 -3.91
N ASN A 25 -21.56 15.72 -4.57
CA ASN A 25 -21.54 15.43 -6.01
C ASN A 25 -22.32 14.15 -6.36
N LEU A 26 -22.42 13.21 -5.42
CA LEU A 26 -23.28 12.01 -5.56
C LEU A 26 -24.73 12.24 -5.14
N CYS A 27 -25.11 13.50 -4.83
CA CYS A 27 -26.46 13.87 -4.37
C CYS A 27 -26.90 13.11 -3.12
N VAL A 28 -25.98 12.77 -2.20
CA VAL A 28 -26.31 12.14 -0.91
C VAL A 28 -27.13 13.13 -0.08
N PRO A 29 -28.26 12.72 0.55
CA PRO A 29 -29.08 13.61 1.36
C PRO A 29 -28.26 14.25 2.49
N ALA A 30 -28.37 15.58 2.66
CA ALA A 30 -27.60 16.36 3.63
C ALA A 30 -27.67 15.81 5.07
N LYS A 31 -28.83 15.26 5.46
CA LYS A 31 -29.04 14.61 6.77
C LYS A 31 -28.17 13.38 7.01
N GLU A 32 -27.65 12.75 5.97
CA GLU A 32 -26.84 11.53 6.03
C GLU A 32 -25.33 11.81 5.99
N ILE A 33 -24.93 12.93 5.38
CA ILE A 33 -23.52 13.29 5.14
C ILE A 33 -22.72 13.27 6.44
N GLY A 34 -23.20 13.92 7.50
CA GLY A 34 -22.46 14.00 8.77
C GLY A 34 -22.20 12.64 9.42
N SER A 35 -23.13 11.70 9.33
CA SER A 35 -22.94 10.34 9.84
C SER A 35 -21.94 9.54 9.01
N ILE A 36 -21.98 9.70 7.68
CA ILE A 36 -21.02 9.05 6.78
C ILE A 36 -19.61 9.55 7.04
N ILE A 37 -19.42 10.88 7.16
CA ILE A 37 -18.12 11.49 7.47
C ILE A 37 -17.55 10.90 8.76
N LYS A 38 -18.34 10.91 9.85
CA LYS A 38 -17.88 10.40 11.15
C LYS A 38 -17.48 8.93 11.07
N ASN A 39 -18.27 8.09 10.45
CA ASN A 39 -17.99 6.67 10.31
C ASN A 39 -16.71 6.44 9.47
N THR A 40 -16.56 7.15 8.37
CA THR A 40 -15.41 6.99 7.47
C THR A 40 -14.12 7.48 8.14
N LEU A 41 -14.16 8.60 8.88
CA LEU A 41 -13.01 9.08 9.66
C LEU A 41 -12.60 8.06 10.73
N HIS A 42 -13.55 7.43 11.40
CA HIS A 42 -13.29 6.34 12.35
C HIS A 42 -12.55 5.18 11.69
N GLU A 43 -12.97 4.77 10.50
CA GLU A 43 -12.37 3.65 9.78
C GLU A 43 -10.90 3.86 9.39
N VAL A 44 -10.53 5.11 9.08
CA VAL A 44 -9.14 5.48 8.74
C VAL A 44 -8.32 5.93 9.96
N GLY A 45 -8.95 5.99 11.17
CA GLY A 45 -8.29 6.43 12.41
C GLY A 45 -7.99 7.93 12.44
N LEU A 46 -8.98 8.74 12.03
CA LEU A 46 -9.00 10.20 12.13
C LEU A 46 -10.20 10.70 12.95
N ASP A 47 -10.57 9.96 14.01
CA ASP A 47 -11.67 10.34 14.88
C ASP A 47 -11.47 11.75 15.49
N GLY A 48 -12.51 12.57 15.46
CA GLY A 48 -12.50 13.91 16.02
C GLY A 48 -11.75 14.94 15.19
N PHE A 49 -11.41 14.62 13.93
CA PHE A 49 -10.72 15.54 13.04
C PHE A 49 -11.66 16.35 12.15
N GLU A 50 -12.95 16.17 12.24
CA GLU A 50 -13.96 16.74 11.35
C GLU A 50 -13.74 18.23 11.08
N LYS A 51 -13.57 19.02 12.15
CA LYS A 51 -13.40 20.49 12.11
C LYS A 51 -11.95 20.96 11.94
N LYS A 52 -10.99 20.05 11.85
CA LYS A 52 -9.59 20.46 11.69
C LYS A 52 -9.33 21.07 10.32
N SER A 53 -8.47 22.09 10.32
CA SER A 53 -7.91 22.61 9.08
C SER A 53 -6.97 21.57 8.46
N ILE A 54 -7.08 21.35 7.17
CA ILE A 54 -6.24 20.41 6.42
C ILE A 54 -4.76 20.81 6.45
N ASN A 55 -4.47 22.11 6.52
CA ASN A 55 -3.10 22.60 6.65
C ASN A 55 -2.40 22.17 7.95
N SER A 56 -3.15 21.76 8.97
CA SER A 56 -2.60 21.26 10.24
C SER A 56 -2.30 19.77 10.23
N LEU A 57 -2.63 19.05 9.15
CA LEU A 57 -2.45 17.61 9.04
C LEU A 57 -1.03 17.26 8.58
N SER A 58 -0.49 16.17 9.14
CA SER A 58 0.73 15.54 8.59
C SER A 58 0.46 14.91 7.22
N GLY A 59 1.50 14.62 6.44
CA GLY A 59 1.37 13.96 5.13
C GLY A 59 0.60 12.63 5.21
N GLY A 60 0.89 11.79 6.21
CA GLY A 60 0.14 10.55 6.43
C GLY A 60 -1.32 10.76 6.82
N GLN A 61 -1.64 11.84 7.56
CA GLN A 61 -3.02 12.20 7.89
C GLN A 61 -3.77 12.72 6.65
N LYS A 62 -3.13 13.53 5.81
CA LYS A 62 -3.69 13.96 4.53
C LYS A 62 -4.00 12.77 3.62
N GLN A 63 -3.07 11.81 3.53
CA GLN A 63 -3.29 10.59 2.75
C GLN A 63 -4.49 9.78 3.28
N LYS A 64 -4.62 9.64 4.60
CA LYS A 64 -5.79 9.01 5.21
C LYS A 64 -7.10 9.76 4.92
N LEU A 65 -7.05 11.09 4.90
CA LEU A 65 -8.21 11.92 4.54
C LEU A 65 -8.68 11.65 3.11
N ILE A 66 -7.76 11.61 2.14
CA ILE A 66 -8.09 11.28 0.74
C ILE A 66 -8.70 9.87 0.64
N ILE A 67 -8.11 8.89 1.35
CA ILE A 67 -8.66 7.53 1.40
C ILE A 67 -10.08 7.56 1.97
N ALA A 68 -10.33 8.32 3.03
CA ALA A 68 -11.65 8.49 3.63
C ALA A 68 -12.65 9.11 2.64
N GLY A 69 -12.29 10.17 1.93
CA GLY A 69 -13.12 10.81 0.93
C GLY A 69 -13.53 9.87 -0.20
N VAL A 70 -12.59 9.07 -0.71
CA VAL A 70 -12.89 8.06 -1.74
C VAL A 70 -13.75 6.92 -1.17
N LEU A 71 -13.47 6.45 0.05
CA LEU A 71 -14.24 5.39 0.70
C LEU A 71 -15.68 5.79 0.99
N ALA A 72 -15.91 7.04 1.41
CA ALA A 72 -17.24 7.58 1.71
C ALA A 72 -18.22 7.45 0.52
N MET A 73 -17.70 7.49 -0.70
CA MET A 73 -18.47 7.30 -1.94
C MET A 73 -18.83 5.82 -2.21
N LYS A 74 -18.45 4.88 -1.34
CA LYS A 74 -18.72 3.44 -1.45
C LYS A 74 -18.35 2.82 -2.80
N PRO A 75 -17.11 2.94 -3.26
CA PRO A 75 -16.68 2.40 -4.54
C PRO A 75 -16.56 0.87 -4.49
N ASP A 76 -16.81 0.18 -5.61
CA ASP A 76 -16.48 -1.25 -5.77
C ASP A 76 -14.99 -1.50 -5.99
N ILE A 77 -14.29 -0.50 -6.57
CA ILE A 77 -12.86 -0.57 -6.90
C ILE A 77 -12.17 0.70 -6.40
N MET A 78 -11.10 0.55 -5.65
CA MET A 78 -10.19 1.64 -5.28
C MET A 78 -8.84 1.49 -5.97
N VAL A 79 -8.41 2.53 -6.68
CA VAL A 79 -7.10 2.59 -7.32
C VAL A 79 -6.20 3.52 -6.50
N PHE A 80 -5.03 3.05 -6.13
CA PHE A 80 -4.00 3.77 -5.40
C PHE A 80 -2.76 3.91 -6.28
N ASP A 81 -2.36 5.14 -6.56
CA ASP A 81 -1.17 5.44 -7.35
C ASP A 81 -0.05 5.91 -6.43
N GLU A 82 0.89 5.02 -6.15
CA GLU A 82 2.02 5.22 -5.23
C GLU A 82 1.64 5.91 -3.89
N PRO A 83 0.62 5.43 -3.16
CA PRO A 83 0.03 6.17 -2.03
C PRO A 83 0.97 6.38 -0.85
N THR A 84 2.13 5.77 -0.87
CA THR A 84 3.10 5.78 0.24
C THR A 84 4.43 6.45 -0.12
N SER A 85 4.68 6.76 -1.39
CA SER A 85 6.01 7.20 -1.88
C SER A 85 6.56 8.45 -1.19
N MET A 86 5.68 9.37 -0.75
CA MET A 86 6.05 10.64 -0.10
C MET A 86 5.99 10.59 1.44
N LEU A 87 5.86 9.39 2.04
CA LEU A 87 5.68 9.22 3.47
C LEU A 87 6.92 8.63 4.14
N ASP A 88 7.06 8.93 5.43
CA ASP A 88 8.03 8.27 6.31
C ASP A 88 7.69 6.78 6.52
N PRO A 89 8.65 5.94 6.95
CA PRO A 89 8.46 4.49 7.07
C PRO A 89 7.28 4.06 7.94
N ASP A 90 7.02 4.76 9.05
CA ASP A 90 5.92 4.43 9.95
C ASP A 90 4.56 4.79 9.33
N SER A 91 4.48 5.95 8.70
CA SER A 91 3.30 6.38 7.95
C SER A 91 3.00 5.45 6.77
N LYS A 92 4.03 4.99 6.01
CA LYS A 92 3.87 3.98 4.95
C LYS A 92 3.17 2.73 5.47
N LYS A 93 3.70 2.15 6.54
CA LYS A 93 3.13 0.94 7.17
C LYS A 93 1.68 1.16 7.61
N ASN A 94 1.40 2.32 8.20
CA ASN A 94 0.06 2.68 8.66
C ASN A 94 -0.94 2.80 7.50
N ILE A 95 -0.54 3.43 6.38
CA ILE A 95 -1.40 3.53 5.18
C ILE A 95 -1.66 2.15 4.57
N LEU A 96 -0.64 1.31 4.40
CA LEU A 96 -0.83 -0.05 3.88
C LEU A 96 -1.78 -0.87 4.75
N ASN A 97 -1.60 -0.83 6.08
CA ASN A 97 -2.49 -1.50 7.02
C ASN A 97 -3.93 -0.98 6.90
N THR A 98 -4.11 0.33 6.72
CA THR A 98 -5.43 0.93 6.51
C THR A 98 -6.06 0.39 5.22
N ILE A 99 -5.34 0.39 4.09
CA ILE A 99 -5.84 -0.14 2.81
C ILE A 99 -6.25 -1.62 2.94
N LEU A 100 -5.41 -2.45 3.57
CA LEU A 100 -5.70 -3.89 3.77
C LEU A 100 -6.93 -4.10 4.66
N LYS A 101 -7.05 -3.32 5.75
CA LYS A 101 -8.22 -3.33 6.63
C LYS A 101 -9.50 -3.01 5.85
N LEU A 102 -9.49 -1.91 5.10
CA LEU A 102 -10.64 -1.46 4.30
C LEU A 102 -11.02 -2.47 3.22
N LYS A 103 -10.04 -3.03 2.49
CA LYS A 103 -10.27 -4.13 1.54
C LYS A 103 -11.05 -5.28 2.17
N ASN A 104 -10.65 -5.69 3.38
CA ASN A 104 -11.25 -6.85 4.06
C ASN A 104 -12.65 -6.55 4.63
N ILE A 105 -12.86 -5.34 5.16
CA ILE A 105 -14.15 -4.93 5.75
C ILE A 105 -15.19 -4.73 4.65
N HIS A 106 -14.86 -3.93 3.63
CA HIS A 106 -15.81 -3.52 2.59
C HIS A 106 -15.85 -4.46 1.39
N LYS A 107 -14.97 -5.48 1.34
CA LYS A 107 -14.84 -6.42 0.21
C LYS A 107 -14.61 -5.75 -1.14
N ILE A 108 -13.99 -4.58 -1.13
CA ILE A 108 -13.66 -3.82 -2.33
C ILE A 108 -12.47 -4.42 -3.07
N THR A 109 -12.43 -4.23 -4.38
CA THR A 109 -11.24 -4.52 -5.18
C THR A 109 -10.24 -3.38 -5.03
N VAL A 110 -9.00 -3.72 -4.66
CA VAL A 110 -7.90 -2.75 -4.54
C VAL A 110 -6.91 -2.96 -5.68
N ILE A 111 -6.63 -1.90 -6.43
CA ILE A 111 -5.54 -1.84 -7.40
C ILE A 111 -4.48 -0.92 -6.80
N LEU A 112 -3.32 -1.47 -6.45
CA LEU A 112 -2.18 -0.73 -5.90
C LEU A 112 -1.08 -0.64 -6.95
N ILE A 113 -0.77 0.56 -7.41
CA ILE A 113 0.37 0.86 -8.26
C ILE A 113 1.53 1.24 -7.33
N THR A 114 2.63 0.51 -7.42
CA THR A 114 3.81 0.75 -6.59
C THR A 114 5.07 0.20 -7.25
N HIS A 115 6.20 0.79 -6.95
CA HIS A 115 7.52 0.25 -7.30
C HIS A 115 8.19 -0.44 -6.09
N TYR A 116 7.51 -0.52 -4.95
CA TYR A 116 8.02 -1.18 -3.74
C TYR A 116 7.53 -2.64 -3.66
N ILE A 117 8.44 -3.61 -3.81
CA ILE A 117 8.11 -5.05 -3.73
C ILE A 117 7.44 -5.41 -2.40
N ASN A 118 7.90 -4.83 -1.29
CA ASN A 118 7.35 -5.10 0.05
C ASN A 118 5.85 -4.78 0.14
N GLU A 119 5.37 -3.78 -0.61
CA GLU A 119 3.94 -3.44 -0.67
C GLU A 119 3.18 -4.46 -1.52
N ALA A 120 3.75 -4.82 -2.67
CA ALA A 120 3.16 -5.79 -3.58
C ALA A 120 3.03 -7.20 -2.98
N LEU A 121 3.86 -7.55 -1.98
CA LEU A 121 3.76 -8.83 -1.26
C LEU A 121 2.41 -9.07 -0.57
N TYR A 122 1.68 -8.01 -0.23
CA TYR A 122 0.35 -8.10 0.40
C TYR A 122 -0.79 -8.28 -0.58
N SER A 123 -0.52 -8.28 -1.90
CA SER A 123 -1.54 -8.46 -2.93
C SER A 123 -1.85 -9.94 -3.19
N ASP A 124 -3.02 -10.19 -3.77
CA ASP A 124 -3.39 -11.55 -4.21
C ASP A 124 -2.70 -11.90 -5.52
N ARG A 125 -2.41 -10.89 -6.35
CA ARG A 125 -1.83 -11.01 -7.68
C ARG A 125 -1.05 -9.76 -8.03
N VAL A 126 0.10 -9.92 -8.66
CA VAL A 126 0.95 -8.84 -9.18
C VAL A 126 0.94 -8.87 -10.69
N VAL A 127 0.77 -7.70 -11.29
CA VAL A 127 0.99 -7.44 -12.71
C VAL A 127 2.33 -6.72 -12.83
N LEU A 128 3.34 -7.41 -13.35
CA LEU A 128 4.65 -6.82 -13.64
C LEU A 128 4.59 -6.09 -14.96
N MET A 129 4.97 -4.82 -14.96
CA MET A 129 4.98 -3.98 -16.15
C MET A 129 6.37 -3.38 -16.40
N ASP A 130 6.78 -3.35 -17.65
CA ASP A 130 7.96 -2.63 -18.13
C ASP A 130 7.65 -1.97 -19.48
N LYS A 131 8.10 -0.72 -19.69
CA LYS A 131 7.91 0.07 -20.92
C LYS A 131 6.47 0.03 -21.43
N ALA A 132 5.52 0.25 -20.51
CA ALA A 132 4.08 0.24 -20.77
C ALA A 132 3.52 -1.11 -21.30
N LYS A 133 4.23 -2.22 -21.09
CA LYS A 133 3.78 -3.57 -21.45
C LYS A 133 3.70 -4.45 -20.22
N THR A 134 2.71 -5.32 -20.18
CA THR A 134 2.63 -6.39 -19.18
C THR A 134 3.68 -7.45 -19.52
N ILE A 135 4.57 -7.71 -18.57
CA ILE A 135 5.63 -8.73 -18.68
C ILE A 135 5.15 -10.06 -18.13
N ASP A 136 4.55 -10.04 -16.93
CA ASP A 136 4.05 -11.24 -16.27
C ASP A 136 2.90 -10.93 -15.31
N ILE A 137 2.09 -11.94 -15.00
CA ILE A 137 1.00 -11.86 -14.01
C ILE A 137 1.04 -13.11 -13.15
N LYS A 138 1.46 -12.97 -11.90
CA LYS A 138 1.63 -14.08 -10.96
C LYS A 138 1.28 -13.67 -9.51
N PRO A 139 1.02 -14.64 -8.62
CA PRO A 139 1.05 -14.39 -7.18
C PRO A 139 2.41 -13.83 -6.75
N PRO A 140 2.46 -12.90 -5.75
CA PRO A 140 3.69 -12.18 -5.38
C PRO A 140 4.88 -13.11 -5.14
N LYS A 141 4.72 -14.13 -4.32
CA LYS A 141 5.81 -15.06 -3.97
C LYS A 141 6.40 -15.75 -5.19
N LYS A 142 5.56 -16.13 -6.18
CA LYS A 142 6.05 -16.77 -7.40
C LYS A 142 6.76 -15.79 -8.33
N LEU A 143 6.27 -14.56 -8.39
CA LEU A 143 6.90 -13.53 -9.22
C LEU A 143 8.25 -13.10 -8.65
N PHE A 144 8.31 -12.81 -7.36
CA PHE A 144 9.50 -12.28 -6.71
C PHE A 144 10.57 -13.32 -6.37
N SER A 145 10.27 -14.62 -6.54
CA SER A 145 11.28 -15.69 -6.51
C SER A 145 12.13 -15.73 -7.78
N ASP A 146 11.67 -15.13 -8.87
CA ASP A 146 12.38 -15.03 -10.14
C ASP A 146 13.27 -13.78 -10.15
N VAL A 147 14.43 -13.90 -9.49
CA VAL A 147 15.36 -12.77 -9.32
C VAL A 147 15.85 -12.22 -10.66
N GLU A 148 16.07 -13.08 -11.66
CA GLU A 148 16.50 -12.63 -12.99
C GLU A 148 15.43 -11.79 -13.69
N LEU A 149 14.16 -12.19 -13.57
CA LEU A 149 13.04 -11.44 -14.13
C LEU A 149 12.92 -10.06 -13.47
N ILE A 150 13.04 -10.00 -12.14
CA ILE A 150 12.97 -8.75 -11.38
C ILE A 150 14.11 -7.81 -11.75
N GLN A 151 15.36 -8.30 -11.81
CA GLN A 151 16.52 -7.49 -12.20
C GLN A 151 16.41 -6.95 -13.63
N LYS A 152 15.87 -7.73 -14.57
CA LYS A 152 15.63 -7.29 -15.96
C LYS A 152 14.55 -6.22 -16.08
N SER A 153 13.68 -6.09 -15.07
CA SER A 153 12.56 -5.13 -15.05
C SER A 153 12.89 -3.82 -14.32
N ASP A 154 14.17 -3.53 -14.07
CA ASP A 154 14.66 -2.35 -13.34
C ASP A 154 14.03 -2.16 -11.94
N ILE A 155 13.51 -3.23 -11.35
CA ILE A 155 12.96 -3.24 -9.99
C ILE A 155 14.05 -3.74 -9.04
N LEU A 156 14.27 -3.00 -7.96
CA LEU A 156 15.22 -3.43 -6.91
C LEU A 156 14.63 -4.64 -6.17
N PRO A 157 15.35 -5.79 -6.16
CA PRO A 157 14.92 -6.96 -5.42
C PRO A 157 14.88 -6.66 -3.91
N LEU A 158 14.14 -7.48 -3.17
CA LEU A 158 14.20 -7.42 -1.71
C LEU A 158 15.59 -7.83 -1.24
N ALA A 159 16.16 -7.11 -0.28
CA ALA A 159 17.48 -7.44 0.28
C ALA A 159 17.54 -8.89 0.79
N SER A 160 16.46 -9.40 1.39
CA SER A 160 16.35 -10.79 1.84
C SER A 160 16.47 -11.79 0.69
N THR A 161 15.76 -11.57 -0.42
CA THR A 161 15.82 -12.47 -1.59
C THR A 161 17.15 -12.38 -2.31
N ASP A 162 17.74 -11.19 -2.39
CA ASP A 162 19.04 -10.96 -3.04
C ASP A 162 20.17 -11.64 -2.29
N ILE A 163 20.22 -11.51 -0.96
CA ILE A 163 21.19 -12.19 -0.09
C ILE A 163 21.08 -13.71 -0.21
N LEU A 164 19.86 -14.26 -0.12
CA LEU A 164 19.67 -15.71 -0.20
C LEU A 164 20.02 -16.25 -1.60
N HIS A 165 19.72 -15.49 -2.66
CA HIS A 165 20.12 -15.83 -4.02
C HIS A 165 21.65 -15.84 -4.17
N PHE A 166 22.33 -14.82 -3.65
CA PHE A 166 23.79 -14.75 -3.62
C PHE A 166 24.41 -15.97 -2.89
N LEU A 167 23.88 -16.34 -1.72
CA LEU A 167 24.34 -17.50 -0.97
C LEU A 167 24.14 -18.80 -1.77
N LYS A 168 23.00 -18.95 -2.44
CA LYS A 168 22.72 -20.13 -3.28
C LYS A 168 23.69 -20.28 -4.44
N ILE A 169 24.00 -19.19 -5.15
CA ILE A 169 24.98 -19.17 -6.25
C ILE A 169 26.38 -19.56 -5.76
N ASN A 170 26.74 -19.18 -4.53
CA ASN A 170 28.01 -19.54 -3.91
C ASN A 170 28.01 -20.93 -3.25
N GLY A 171 27.03 -21.79 -3.57
CA GLY A 171 27.02 -23.21 -3.19
C GLY A 171 26.38 -23.51 -1.82
N TYR A 172 25.81 -22.54 -1.14
CA TYR A 172 25.11 -22.78 0.12
C TYR A 172 23.68 -23.30 -0.13
N SER A 173 23.26 -24.29 0.66
CA SER A 173 21.90 -24.83 0.61
C SER A 173 20.96 -23.93 1.42
N VAL A 174 20.22 -23.06 0.72
CA VAL A 174 19.26 -22.08 1.30
C VAL A 174 17.93 -22.10 0.58
N ASP A 175 16.87 -21.84 1.33
CA ASP A 175 15.55 -21.60 0.75
C ASP A 175 15.45 -20.12 0.33
N THR A 176 15.43 -19.88 -0.99
CA THR A 176 15.33 -18.53 -1.56
C THR A 176 13.90 -17.96 -1.57
N ASN A 177 12.89 -18.72 -1.12
CA ASN A 177 11.50 -18.27 -1.03
C ASN A 177 11.17 -17.59 0.30
N LYS A 178 12.12 -16.83 0.84
CA LYS A 178 11.99 -16.07 2.07
C LYS A 178 12.01 -14.57 1.73
N PHE A 179 10.91 -13.89 2.04
CA PHE A 179 10.67 -12.51 1.61
C PHE A 179 10.79 -11.48 2.75
N CYS A 180 10.87 -11.92 4.00
CA CYS A 180 11.10 -11.02 5.12
C CYS A 180 12.49 -11.20 5.74
N ASN A 181 12.99 -10.14 6.39
CA ASN A 181 14.35 -10.13 6.97
C ASN A 181 14.53 -11.18 8.07
N SER A 182 13.50 -11.47 8.87
CA SER A 182 13.58 -12.51 9.92
C SER A 182 13.73 -13.89 9.32
N GLU A 183 12.93 -14.25 8.31
CA GLU A 183 13.05 -15.54 7.63
C GLU A 183 14.42 -15.70 6.95
N CYS A 184 14.96 -14.62 6.37
CA CYS A 184 16.29 -14.59 5.78
C CYS A 184 17.37 -14.84 6.85
N ALA A 185 17.26 -14.19 8.00
CA ALA A 185 18.18 -14.37 9.12
C ALA A 185 18.17 -15.83 9.63
N ASP A 186 16.99 -16.44 9.74
CA ASP A 186 16.84 -17.85 10.16
C ASP A 186 17.56 -18.80 9.19
N GLU A 187 17.48 -18.55 7.87
CA GLU A 187 18.21 -19.36 6.88
C GLU A 187 19.74 -19.18 6.99
N ILE A 188 20.22 -17.97 7.25
CA ILE A 188 21.64 -17.70 7.47
C ILE A 188 22.16 -18.40 8.74
N ILE A 189 21.39 -18.35 9.83
CA ILE A 189 21.73 -19.03 11.09
C ILE A 189 21.90 -20.54 10.85
N LYS A 190 20.98 -21.17 10.12
CA LYS A 190 21.09 -22.62 9.77
C LYS A 190 22.38 -22.97 9.04
N ILE A 191 22.89 -22.07 8.19
CA ILE A 191 24.18 -22.28 7.51
C ILE A 191 25.30 -22.20 8.51
N LEU A 192 25.33 -21.18 9.38
CA LEU A 192 26.37 -20.96 10.36
C LEU A 192 26.48 -22.13 11.38
N GLU A 193 25.35 -22.72 11.75
CA GLU A 193 25.28 -23.89 12.62
C GLU A 193 25.88 -25.15 11.98
N LYS A 194 25.81 -25.29 10.64
CA LYS A 194 26.39 -26.42 9.90
C LYS A 194 27.89 -26.28 9.63
N ILE A 195 28.42 -25.07 9.73
CA ILE A 195 29.84 -24.78 9.52
C ILE A 195 30.68 -24.97 10.82
N LYS A 196 30.01 -24.93 11.97
CA LYS A 196 30.60 -25.25 13.27
C LYS A 196 30.71 -26.76 13.48
#